data_65d49c265f93428ac960b03052fe777d
#
_entry.id   65d49c265f93428ac960b03052fe777d
#
_cell.length_a   1.000
_cell.length_b   1.000
_cell.length_c   1.000
_cell.angle_alpha   90.00
_cell.angle_beta   90.00
_cell.angle_gamma   90.00
#
_symmetry.space_group_name_H-M   'P 1'
#
loop_
_entity.id
_entity.type
_entity.pdbx_description
1 polymer ?
#
loop_
_entity_poly.entity_id
_entity_poly.type
_entity_poly.pdbx_seq_one_letter_code
_entity_poly.pdbx_strand_id
1 'polypeptide(L)'
;MPAKFLLVAATNPCPCGEGSPGVCTCDDAGRARYLRRFSGPLLDRFDLRVAVSRPKTDELVSPQRGESTADVAERVAAARELAFFRSGCANSALSREQLDLVAPLSRSAEKRLRRELEIGRLTGRGYHRVRRVARTVADLDGAPDVVNEEHLNLALMMRVDLASGLRARELMF
;
A
#
# COMPACT_ATOMS: atom_id res chain seq x y z
N MET A 1 -1.79 24.64 -13.35
CA MET A 1 -3.05 23.88 -13.38
C MET A 1 -2.96 22.70 -12.40
N PRO A 2 -3.98 22.43 -11.57
CA PRO A 2 -3.99 21.23 -10.75
C PRO A 2 -4.17 20.00 -11.64
N ALA A 3 -3.20 19.09 -11.65
CA ALA A 3 -3.29 17.82 -12.35
C ALA A 3 -3.87 16.76 -11.40
N LYS A 4 -5.03 16.19 -11.75
CA LYS A 4 -5.62 15.03 -11.07
C LYS A 4 -5.45 13.81 -11.97
N PHE A 5 -4.58 12.90 -11.60
CA PHE A 5 -4.35 11.66 -12.35
C PHE A 5 -4.04 10.49 -11.40
N LEU A 6 -4.29 9.28 -11.86
CA LEU A 6 -3.83 8.06 -11.23
C LEU A 6 -2.47 7.69 -11.83
N LEU A 7 -1.46 7.50 -10.98
CA LEU A 7 -0.16 6.99 -11.39
C LEU A 7 -0.01 5.54 -10.90
N VAL A 8 0.15 4.63 -11.86
CA VAL A 8 0.53 3.23 -11.58
C VAL A 8 1.93 3.03 -12.15
N ALA A 9 2.85 2.57 -11.32
CA ALA A 9 4.22 2.32 -11.70
C ALA A 9 4.65 0.92 -11.27
N ALA A 10 5.47 0.27 -12.06
CA ALA A 10 6.10 -1.01 -11.72
C ALA A 10 7.61 -0.88 -11.85
N THR A 11 8.33 -1.55 -10.99
CA THR A 11 9.79 -1.59 -11.02
C THR A 11 10.30 -2.98 -10.65
N ASN A 12 11.42 -3.35 -11.21
CA ASN A 12 12.12 -4.55 -10.79
C ASN A 12 12.79 -4.35 -9.40
N PRO A 13 13.08 -5.41 -8.67
CA PRO A 13 13.77 -5.34 -7.38
C PRO A 13 15.24 -4.90 -7.50
N CYS A 14 15.87 -5.12 -8.66
CA CYS A 14 17.26 -4.78 -8.93
C CYS A 14 17.51 -4.63 -10.43
N PRO A 15 18.71 -4.18 -10.88
CA PRO A 15 19.03 -4.00 -12.31
C PRO A 15 18.88 -5.26 -13.18
N CYS A 16 19.19 -6.46 -12.67
CA CYS A 16 19.03 -7.70 -13.44
C CYS A 16 17.59 -8.22 -13.46
N GLY A 17 16.72 -7.70 -12.60
CA GLY A 17 15.30 -8.11 -12.50
C GLY A 17 15.05 -9.32 -11.57
N GLU A 18 16.07 -10.11 -11.25
CA GLU A 18 15.88 -11.36 -10.51
C GLU A 18 15.58 -11.15 -9.02
N GLY A 19 16.33 -10.27 -8.35
CA GLY A 19 16.10 -9.88 -6.95
C GLY A 19 16.24 -10.98 -5.90
N SER A 20 16.34 -12.23 -6.29
CA SER A 20 16.42 -13.37 -5.39
C SER A 20 17.86 -13.71 -5.05
N PRO A 21 18.18 -14.08 -3.79
CA PRO A 21 19.50 -14.58 -3.42
C PRO A 21 19.86 -15.82 -4.27
N GLY A 22 21.12 -15.92 -4.67
CA GLY A 22 21.62 -17.02 -5.48
C GLY A 22 21.32 -16.94 -6.98
N VAL A 23 20.32 -16.16 -7.42
CA VAL A 23 19.98 -15.94 -8.83
C VAL A 23 20.37 -14.54 -9.28
N CYS A 24 20.31 -13.56 -8.40
CA CYS A 24 20.66 -12.18 -8.70
C CYS A 24 22.18 -12.04 -8.94
N THR A 25 22.54 -11.50 -10.10
CA THR A 25 23.94 -11.26 -10.53
C THR A 25 24.44 -9.85 -10.19
N CYS A 26 23.63 -9.01 -9.55
CA CYS A 26 24.01 -7.65 -9.20
C CYS A 26 24.91 -7.62 -7.98
N ASP A 27 25.98 -6.82 -8.04
CA ASP A 27 26.76 -6.45 -6.88
C ASP A 27 26.01 -5.47 -5.96
N ASP A 28 26.45 -5.33 -4.72
CA ASP A 28 25.81 -4.46 -3.74
C ASP A 28 25.89 -2.98 -4.16
N ALA A 29 26.95 -2.55 -4.80
CA ALA A 29 27.10 -1.19 -5.31
C ALA A 29 26.09 -0.88 -6.42
N GLY A 30 25.86 -1.81 -7.34
CA GLY A 30 24.86 -1.72 -8.41
C GLY A 30 23.44 -1.66 -7.85
N ARG A 31 23.11 -2.53 -6.87
CA ARG A 31 21.82 -2.50 -6.17
C ARG A 31 21.60 -1.18 -5.45
N ALA A 32 22.59 -0.70 -4.70
CA ALA A 32 22.50 0.56 -3.98
C ALA A 32 22.31 1.75 -4.94
N ARG A 33 23.02 1.75 -6.09
CA ARG A 33 22.86 2.77 -7.14
C ARG A 33 21.48 2.74 -7.75
N TYR A 34 20.94 1.56 -7.99
CA TYR A 34 19.59 1.39 -8.52
C TYR A 34 18.53 1.91 -7.53
N LEU A 35 18.60 1.51 -6.27
CA LEU A 35 17.66 1.93 -5.23
C LEU A 35 17.69 3.43 -4.95
N ARG A 36 18.85 4.09 -5.11
CA ARG A 36 18.95 5.56 -4.98
C ARG A 36 18.08 6.33 -5.95
N ARG A 37 17.64 5.75 -7.07
CA ARG A 37 16.68 6.37 -7.99
C ARG A 37 15.31 6.56 -7.36
N PHE A 38 14.98 5.76 -6.36
CA PHE A 38 13.74 5.82 -5.60
C PHE A 38 13.98 6.58 -4.29
N SER A 39 14.09 7.90 -4.39
CA SER A 39 14.33 8.71 -3.19
C SER A 39 13.18 8.59 -2.18
N GLY A 40 13.49 8.71 -0.89
CA GLY A 40 12.48 8.69 0.18
C GLY A 40 11.32 9.67 -0.08
N PRO A 41 11.59 10.95 -0.45
CA PRO A 41 10.55 11.90 -0.81
C PRO A 41 9.70 11.50 -2.02
N LEU A 42 10.23 10.75 -2.99
CA LEU A 42 9.45 10.20 -4.10
C LEU A 42 8.53 9.08 -3.60
N LEU A 43 9.10 8.10 -2.89
CA LEU A 43 8.36 6.97 -2.35
C LEU A 43 7.26 7.41 -1.38
N ASP A 44 7.48 8.46 -0.63
CA ASP A 44 6.48 9.00 0.30
C ASP A 44 5.28 9.65 -0.41
N ARG A 45 5.39 9.90 -1.71
CA ARG A 45 4.29 10.40 -2.55
C ARG A 45 3.38 9.30 -3.10
N PHE A 46 3.80 8.05 -3.08
CA PHE A 46 2.93 6.92 -3.43
C PHE A 46 2.04 6.55 -2.24
N ASP A 47 0.76 6.37 -2.50
CA ASP A 47 -0.20 5.94 -1.48
C ASP A 47 -0.01 4.45 -1.14
N LEU A 48 0.22 3.64 -2.17
CA LEU A 48 0.41 2.20 -2.07
C LEU A 48 1.76 1.80 -2.67
N ARG A 49 2.43 0.87 -2.03
CA ARG A 49 3.66 0.20 -2.50
C ARG A 49 3.52 -1.28 -2.17
N VAL A 50 3.36 -2.08 -3.20
CA VAL A 50 3.04 -3.51 -3.07
C VAL A 50 4.18 -4.34 -3.66
N ALA A 51 4.67 -5.31 -2.91
CA ALA A 51 5.60 -6.29 -3.44
C ALA A 51 4.82 -7.38 -4.19
N VAL A 52 5.19 -7.60 -5.45
CA VAL A 52 4.62 -8.67 -6.27
C VAL A 52 5.64 -9.78 -6.42
N SER A 53 5.30 -10.96 -5.95
CA SER A 53 6.14 -12.16 -6.08
C SER A 53 5.90 -12.86 -7.41
N ARG A 54 6.88 -13.64 -7.87
CA ARG A 54 6.65 -14.59 -8.96
C ARG A 54 5.61 -15.63 -8.50
N PRO A 55 4.64 -15.99 -9.36
CA PRO A 55 3.74 -17.09 -9.07
C PRO A 55 4.53 -18.38 -8.83
N LYS A 56 4.06 -19.25 -7.96
CA LYS A 56 4.61 -20.60 -7.81
C LYS A 56 4.29 -21.44 -9.06
N THR A 57 5.11 -22.44 -9.35
CA THR A 57 4.88 -23.33 -10.51
C THR A 57 3.48 -23.94 -10.47
N ASP A 58 3.03 -24.39 -9.30
CA ASP A 58 1.71 -24.98 -9.12
C ASP A 58 0.58 -23.99 -9.41
N GLU A 59 0.76 -22.69 -9.09
CA GLU A 59 -0.20 -21.64 -9.41
C GLU A 59 -0.27 -21.34 -10.92
N LEU A 60 0.86 -21.50 -11.63
CA LEU A 60 0.92 -21.30 -13.07
C LEU A 60 0.28 -22.43 -13.87
N VAL A 61 0.39 -23.66 -13.39
CA VAL A 61 -0.15 -24.85 -14.06
C VAL A 61 -1.53 -25.25 -13.54
N SER A 62 -2.00 -24.62 -12.48
CA SER A 62 -3.30 -24.85 -11.90
C SER A 62 -4.42 -24.39 -12.83
N PRO A 63 -5.48 -25.19 -13.04
CA PRO A 63 -6.67 -24.76 -13.75
C PRO A 63 -7.53 -23.77 -12.96
N GLN A 64 -7.22 -23.57 -11.66
CA GLN A 64 -7.95 -22.63 -10.81
C GLN A 64 -7.65 -21.19 -11.24
N ARG A 65 -8.72 -20.50 -11.64
CA ARG A 65 -8.65 -19.06 -11.94
C ARG A 65 -8.77 -18.27 -10.64
N GLY A 66 -8.04 -17.15 -10.54
CA GLY A 66 -8.28 -16.15 -9.51
C GLY A 66 -9.65 -15.50 -9.61
N GLU A 67 -9.93 -14.55 -8.72
CA GLU A 67 -11.16 -13.73 -8.81
C GLU A 67 -11.34 -13.11 -10.19
N SER A 68 -12.58 -13.06 -10.65
CA SER A 68 -12.88 -12.41 -11.94
C SER A 68 -12.77 -10.88 -11.81
N THR A 69 -12.48 -10.22 -12.92
CA THR A 69 -12.52 -8.75 -12.99
C THR A 69 -13.90 -8.19 -12.62
N ALA A 70 -14.97 -8.91 -12.93
CA ALA A 70 -16.32 -8.50 -12.60
C ALA A 70 -16.56 -8.47 -11.08
N ASP A 71 -16.16 -9.53 -10.36
CA ASP A 71 -16.34 -9.61 -8.91
C ASP A 71 -15.53 -8.51 -8.19
N VAL A 72 -14.30 -8.27 -8.65
CA VAL A 72 -13.45 -7.18 -8.12
C VAL A 72 -14.07 -5.82 -8.42
N ALA A 73 -14.58 -5.61 -9.64
CA ALA A 73 -15.18 -4.34 -10.04
C ALA A 73 -16.44 -4.02 -9.23
N GLU A 74 -17.29 -5.01 -8.97
CA GLU A 74 -18.50 -4.86 -8.14
C GLU A 74 -18.13 -4.43 -6.71
N ARG A 75 -17.17 -5.11 -6.07
CA ARG A 75 -16.69 -4.77 -4.73
C ARG A 75 -16.09 -3.38 -4.66
N VAL A 76 -15.30 -2.99 -5.67
CA VAL A 76 -14.73 -1.65 -5.78
C VAL A 76 -15.80 -0.59 -5.99
N ALA A 77 -16.81 -0.86 -6.83
CA ALA A 77 -17.94 0.05 -7.06
C ALA A 77 -18.69 0.32 -5.76
N ALA A 78 -19.06 -0.73 -5.02
CA ALA A 78 -19.76 -0.61 -3.74
C ALA A 78 -18.96 0.24 -2.73
N ALA A 79 -17.66 -0.03 -2.56
CA ALA A 79 -16.81 0.76 -1.66
C ALA A 79 -16.69 2.24 -2.09
N ARG A 80 -16.68 2.51 -3.39
CA ARG A 80 -16.66 3.88 -3.93
C ARG A 80 -17.99 4.61 -3.68
N GLU A 81 -19.12 3.94 -3.85
CA GLU A 81 -20.44 4.51 -3.56
C GLU A 81 -20.55 4.91 -2.09
N LEU A 82 -20.10 4.06 -1.16
CA LEU A 82 -20.03 4.37 0.26
C LEU A 82 -19.16 5.60 0.55
N ALA A 83 -17.99 5.70 -0.07
CA ALA A 83 -17.11 6.86 0.09
C ALA A 83 -17.76 8.15 -0.41
N PHE A 84 -18.38 8.12 -1.59
CA PHE A 84 -19.09 9.28 -2.17
C PHE A 84 -20.33 9.65 -1.38
N PHE A 85 -21.12 8.68 -0.92
CA PHE A 85 -22.28 8.94 -0.07
C PHE A 85 -21.87 9.66 1.23
N ARG A 86 -20.80 9.20 1.86
CA ARG A 86 -20.29 9.75 3.12
C ARG A 86 -19.67 11.14 3.00
N SER A 87 -18.94 11.41 1.91
CA SER A 87 -18.03 12.57 1.84
C SER A 87 -18.15 13.39 0.56
N GLY A 88 -18.98 13.00 -0.39
CA GLY A 88 -19.09 13.63 -1.71
C GLY A 88 -17.87 13.42 -2.61
N CYS A 89 -16.87 12.65 -2.17
CA CYS A 89 -15.63 12.42 -2.93
C CYS A 89 -15.00 11.07 -2.58
N ALA A 90 -14.04 10.64 -3.40
CA ALA A 90 -13.23 9.47 -3.10
C ALA A 90 -12.31 9.71 -1.89
N ASN A 91 -12.00 8.67 -1.12
CA ASN A 91 -11.16 8.77 0.08
C ASN A 91 -9.77 9.38 -0.21
N SER A 92 -9.21 9.20 -1.40
CA SER A 92 -7.95 9.81 -1.81
C SER A 92 -7.99 11.34 -1.88
N ALA A 93 -9.18 11.92 -2.05
CA ALA A 93 -9.40 13.35 -2.16
C ALA A 93 -9.78 14.02 -0.83
N LEU A 94 -9.96 13.24 0.26
CA LEU A 94 -10.32 13.79 1.57
C LEU A 94 -9.28 14.81 2.05
N SER A 95 -9.76 15.97 2.51
CA SER A 95 -8.92 16.93 3.22
C SER A 95 -8.50 16.37 4.58
N ARG A 96 -7.63 17.07 5.28
CA ARG A 96 -7.21 16.69 6.63
C ARG A 96 -8.41 16.73 7.59
N GLU A 97 -9.17 17.80 7.55
CA GLU A 97 -10.34 18.05 8.39
C GLU A 97 -11.44 17.00 8.12
N GLN A 98 -11.70 16.71 6.85
CA GLN A 98 -12.64 15.66 6.47
C GLN A 98 -12.19 14.29 6.99
N LEU A 99 -10.89 13.99 6.89
CA LEU A 99 -10.34 12.71 7.33
C LEU A 99 -10.54 12.48 8.84
N ASP A 100 -10.47 13.54 9.64
CA ASP A 100 -10.71 13.45 11.07
C ASP A 100 -12.19 13.17 11.40
N LEU A 101 -13.10 13.64 10.57
CA LEU A 101 -14.54 13.44 10.73
C LEU A 101 -15.00 12.05 10.22
N VAL A 102 -14.52 11.61 9.03
CA VAL A 102 -15.09 10.44 8.35
C VAL A 102 -14.24 9.18 8.48
N ALA A 103 -13.07 9.28 9.09
CA ALA A 103 -12.17 8.15 9.36
C ALA A 103 -11.67 8.18 10.80
N PRO A 104 -12.58 8.19 11.80
CA PRO A 104 -12.18 8.09 13.19
C PRO A 104 -11.48 6.75 13.42
N LEU A 105 -10.41 6.78 14.20
CA LEU A 105 -9.63 5.59 14.52
C LEU A 105 -10.12 4.98 15.84
N SER A 106 -10.12 3.66 15.92
CA SER A 106 -10.23 2.97 17.20
C SER A 106 -9.02 3.30 18.07
N ARG A 107 -9.15 3.14 19.39
CA ARG A 107 -8.05 3.39 20.35
C ARG A 107 -6.80 2.57 20.03
N SER A 108 -6.96 1.32 19.60
CA SER A 108 -5.84 0.45 19.19
C SER A 108 -5.19 0.94 17.91
N ALA A 109 -5.98 1.31 16.89
CA ALA A 109 -5.48 1.86 15.64
C ALA A 109 -4.72 3.18 15.88
N GLU A 110 -5.24 4.06 16.70
CA GLU A 110 -4.57 5.31 17.06
C GLU A 110 -3.21 5.06 17.73
N LYS A 111 -3.18 4.15 18.73
CA LYS A 111 -1.95 3.76 19.42
C LYS A 111 -0.93 3.16 18.45
N ARG A 112 -1.39 2.32 17.53
CA ARG A 112 -0.54 1.70 16.50
C ARG A 112 0.05 2.76 15.58
N LEU A 113 -0.75 3.69 15.09
CA LEU A 113 -0.33 4.74 14.17
C LEU A 113 0.64 5.74 14.83
N ARG A 114 0.39 6.09 16.10
CA ARG A 114 1.30 6.92 16.93
C ARG A 114 2.66 6.26 17.04
N ARG A 115 2.72 4.97 17.32
CA ARG A 115 3.98 4.22 17.39
C ARG A 115 4.79 4.30 16.09
N GLU A 116 4.15 4.17 14.93
CA GLU A 116 4.84 4.27 13.63
C GLU A 116 5.44 5.67 13.39
N LEU A 117 4.80 6.72 13.90
CA LEU A 117 5.34 8.08 13.89
C LEU A 117 6.53 8.23 14.85
N GLU A 118 6.41 7.74 16.09
CA GLU A 118 7.45 7.84 17.12
C GLU A 118 8.75 7.14 16.72
N ILE A 119 8.65 5.97 16.07
CA ILE A 119 9.83 5.23 15.57
C ILE A 119 10.33 5.73 14.20
N GLY A 120 9.74 6.81 13.68
CA GLY A 120 10.18 7.46 12.44
C GLY A 120 9.88 6.70 11.14
N ARG A 121 9.01 5.68 11.17
CA ARG A 121 8.59 4.94 9.97
C ARG A 121 7.57 5.68 9.12
N LEU A 122 6.89 6.65 9.70
CA LEU A 122 5.94 7.52 9.01
C LEU A 122 6.35 8.98 9.13
N THR A 123 6.23 9.70 8.02
CA THR A 123 6.24 11.16 8.00
C THR A 123 4.84 11.70 8.24
N GLY A 124 4.70 13.00 8.51
CA GLY A 124 3.36 13.64 8.58
C GLY A 124 2.54 13.47 7.30
N ARG A 125 3.21 13.43 6.12
CA ARG A 125 2.56 13.15 4.83
C ARG A 125 2.13 11.68 4.75
N GLY A 126 2.99 10.76 5.14
CA GLY A 126 2.70 9.33 5.23
C GLY A 126 1.53 9.03 6.16
N TYR A 127 1.42 9.73 7.28
CA TYR A 127 0.31 9.62 8.24
C TYR A 127 -1.06 9.82 7.58
N HIS A 128 -1.26 10.92 6.84
CA HIS A 128 -2.54 11.18 6.20
C HIS A 128 -2.84 10.20 5.05
N ARG A 129 -1.81 9.75 4.32
CA ARG A 129 -1.97 8.73 3.27
C ARG A 129 -2.42 7.40 3.84
N VAL A 130 -1.76 6.92 4.88
CA VAL A 130 -2.14 5.66 5.57
C VAL A 130 -3.58 5.73 6.05
N ARG A 131 -4.02 6.83 6.64
CA ARG A 131 -5.41 6.99 7.09
C ARG A 131 -6.42 6.93 5.94
N ARG A 132 -6.12 7.54 4.77
CA ARG A 132 -6.99 7.47 3.59
C ARG A 132 -7.08 6.04 3.05
N VAL A 133 -5.95 5.33 3.00
CA VAL A 133 -5.91 3.93 2.60
C VAL A 133 -6.67 3.06 3.60
N ALA A 134 -6.45 3.24 4.90
CA ALA A 134 -7.16 2.49 5.94
C ALA A 134 -8.68 2.72 5.89
N ARG A 135 -9.13 3.96 5.58
CA ARG A 135 -10.57 4.23 5.34
C ARG A 135 -11.09 3.45 4.12
N THR A 136 -10.29 3.38 3.05
CA THR A 136 -10.67 2.60 1.86
C THR A 136 -10.73 1.10 2.15
N VAL A 137 -9.79 0.57 2.95
CA VAL A 137 -9.83 -0.82 3.42
C VAL A 137 -11.10 -1.08 4.22
N ALA A 138 -11.47 -0.17 5.14
CA ALA A 138 -12.70 -0.29 5.91
C ALA A 138 -13.97 -0.21 5.03
N ASP A 139 -13.96 0.59 3.95
CA ASP A 139 -15.07 0.63 3.01
C ASP A 139 -15.22 -0.69 2.22
N LEU A 140 -14.10 -1.35 1.91
CA LEU A 140 -14.08 -2.68 1.30
C LEU A 140 -14.50 -3.79 2.27
N ASP A 141 -14.39 -3.57 3.56
CA ASP A 141 -14.74 -4.50 4.65
C ASP A 141 -16.14 -4.22 5.24
N GLY A 142 -17.05 -3.67 4.45
CA GLY A 142 -18.44 -3.40 4.87
C GLY A 142 -18.65 -2.08 5.58
N ALA A 143 -17.70 -1.16 5.49
CA ALA A 143 -17.82 0.24 5.87
C ALA A 143 -18.18 0.53 7.33
N PRO A 144 -17.52 -0.02 8.33
CA PRO A 144 -17.73 0.39 9.70
C PRO A 144 -17.42 1.88 9.87
N ASP A 145 -18.12 2.54 10.78
CA ASP A 145 -17.91 3.97 11.08
C ASP A 145 -16.49 4.25 11.55
N VAL A 146 -15.88 3.29 12.26
CA VAL A 146 -14.57 3.43 12.88
C VAL A 146 -13.55 2.56 12.14
N VAL A 147 -12.44 3.16 11.78
CA VAL A 147 -11.27 2.44 11.23
C VAL A 147 -10.58 1.71 12.37
N ASN A 148 -10.60 0.38 12.35
CA ASN A 148 -9.97 -0.46 13.36
C ASN A 148 -8.48 -0.71 13.08
N GLU A 149 -7.83 -1.46 13.98
CA GLU A 149 -6.40 -1.77 13.88
C GLU A 149 -6.08 -2.67 12.68
N GLU A 150 -6.97 -3.57 12.28
CA GLU A 150 -6.78 -4.47 11.14
C GLU A 150 -6.76 -3.69 9.83
N HIS A 151 -7.71 -2.77 9.63
CA HIS A 151 -7.72 -1.86 8.48
C HIS A 151 -6.43 -1.04 8.40
N LEU A 152 -5.95 -0.55 9.55
CA LEU A 152 -4.73 0.23 9.62
C LEU A 152 -3.50 -0.62 9.31
N ASN A 153 -3.42 -1.84 9.84
CA ASN A 153 -2.30 -2.76 9.59
C ASN A 153 -2.21 -3.11 8.10
N LEU A 154 -3.34 -3.40 7.44
CA LEU A 154 -3.36 -3.60 5.99
C LEU A 154 -2.84 -2.38 5.22
N ALA A 155 -3.28 -1.18 5.61
CA ALA A 155 -2.79 0.06 5.00
C ALA A 155 -1.28 0.28 5.20
N LEU A 156 -0.74 -0.09 6.36
CA LEU A 156 0.69 -0.04 6.65
C LEU A 156 1.47 -1.09 5.85
N MET A 157 0.95 -2.32 5.74
CA MET A 157 1.55 -3.40 4.93
C MET A 157 1.64 -3.02 3.45
N MET A 158 0.69 -2.23 2.94
CA MET A 158 0.72 -1.71 1.56
C MET A 158 1.71 -0.55 1.37
N ARG A 159 2.60 -0.30 2.33
CA ARG A 159 3.70 0.69 2.22
C ARG A 159 5.07 0.02 2.37
N VAL A 160 5.27 -1.06 1.65
CA VAL A 160 6.53 -1.83 1.66
C VAL A 160 7.71 -0.89 1.41
N ASP A 161 8.75 -1.01 2.24
CA ASP A 161 10.02 -0.38 1.96
C ASP A 161 10.73 -1.17 0.84
N LEU A 162 11.10 -0.49 -0.25
CA LEU A 162 11.79 -1.12 -1.37
C LEU A 162 13.14 -1.72 -0.96
N ALA A 163 13.80 -1.14 0.05
CA ALA A 163 15.06 -1.65 0.56
C ALA A 163 14.87 -2.90 1.45
N SER A 164 13.81 -2.93 2.26
CA SER A 164 13.52 -4.07 3.15
C SER A 164 12.76 -5.20 2.44
N GLY A 165 12.01 -4.90 1.37
CA GLY A 165 11.38 -5.90 0.53
C GLY A 165 12.37 -6.87 -0.13
N LEU A 166 13.63 -6.44 -0.29
CA LEU A 166 14.73 -7.31 -0.72
C LEU A 166 15.24 -8.20 0.43
N ARG A 167 15.19 -7.72 1.69
CA ARG A 167 15.65 -8.47 2.88
C ARG A 167 14.58 -9.42 3.43
N ALA A 168 13.30 -9.06 3.34
CA ALA A 168 12.21 -9.92 3.83
C ALA A 168 12.09 -11.23 3.05
N ARG A 169 12.60 -11.28 1.80
CA ARG A 169 12.70 -12.52 1.02
C ARG A 169 13.80 -13.47 1.49
N GLU A 170 14.78 -13.00 2.27
CA GLU A 170 15.84 -13.84 2.85
C GLU A 170 15.36 -14.64 4.07
N LEU A 171 14.20 -14.28 4.66
CA LEU A 171 13.67 -14.90 5.89
C LEU A 171 12.51 -15.86 5.64
N MET A 172 12.12 -16.08 4.38
CA MET A 172 10.99 -16.96 4.01
C MET A 172 11.42 -18.25 3.28
N PHE A 173 12.71 -18.65 3.40
CA PHE A 173 13.19 -19.95 2.92
C PHE A 173 13.93 -20.71 4.01
#